data_22900df53bf4ffdb1313f7cdf63c4897
#
_entry.id   22900df53bf4ffdb1313f7cdf63c4897
#
_cell.length_a   1.000
_cell.length_b   1.000
_cell.length_c   1.000
_cell.angle_alpha   90.00
_cell.angle_beta   90.00
_cell.angle_gamma   90.00
#
_symmetry.space_group_name_H-M   'P 1'
#
loop_
_entity.id
_entity.type
_entity.pdbx_description
1 polymer ?
#
loop_
_entity_poly.entity_id
_entity_poly.type
_entity_poly.pdbx_seq_one_letter_code
_entity_poly.pdbx_strand_id
1 'polypeptide(L)'
;LLNRHIPMIVSFYEQSIVFLITFPIVLLTKTEIYTSDLPLLIFMGIACTALSHTLFISSLKKIKAHTAGIISGLEPVYGIILAIIILGEFPNLRTVVGGLIIILATVYVSLKKE
;
A
#
# COMPACT_ATOMS: atom_id res chain seq x y z
N LEU A 1 -21.40 -7.98 -16.47
CA LEU A 1 -20.33 -8.99 -16.40
C LEU A 1 -18.95 -8.40 -16.69
N LEU A 2 -18.80 -7.55 -17.71
CA LEU A 2 -17.54 -6.89 -18.05
C LEU A 2 -16.98 -5.99 -16.91
N ASN A 3 -17.84 -5.37 -16.14
CA ASN A 3 -17.44 -4.45 -15.07
C ASN A 3 -16.85 -5.12 -13.81
N ARG A 4 -17.01 -6.41 -13.64
CA ARG A 4 -16.55 -7.11 -12.44
C ARG A 4 -15.08 -7.53 -12.52
N HIS A 5 -14.60 -7.80 -13.73
CA HIS A 5 -13.23 -8.30 -13.96
C HIS A 5 -12.20 -7.18 -14.21
N ILE A 6 -12.63 -5.96 -14.52
CA ILE A 6 -11.73 -4.84 -14.81
C ILE A 6 -10.74 -4.55 -13.66
N PRO A 7 -11.17 -4.46 -12.37
CA PRO A 7 -10.23 -4.19 -11.28
C PRO A 7 -9.17 -5.28 -11.14
N MET A 8 -9.56 -6.53 -11.33
CA MET A 8 -8.67 -7.67 -11.22
C MET A 8 -7.63 -7.68 -12.35
N ILE A 9 -8.06 -7.32 -13.57
CA ILE A 9 -7.19 -7.21 -14.74
C ILE A 9 -6.18 -6.06 -14.56
N VAL A 10 -6.64 -4.89 -14.12
CA VAL A 10 -5.78 -3.72 -13.87
C VAL A 10 -4.74 -4.07 -12.80
N SER A 11 -5.19 -4.63 -11.68
CA SER A 11 -4.31 -5.06 -10.59
C SER A 11 -3.27 -6.09 -11.07
N PHE A 12 -3.68 -7.04 -11.92
CA PHE A 12 -2.77 -8.04 -12.48
C PHE A 12 -1.67 -7.39 -13.34
N TYR A 13 -2.02 -6.46 -14.22
CA TYR A 13 -1.02 -5.78 -15.05
C TYR A 13 -0.08 -4.89 -14.22
N GLU A 14 -0.60 -4.15 -13.25
CA GLU A 14 0.22 -3.32 -12.36
C GLU A 14 1.23 -4.18 -11.58
N GLN A 15 0.77 -5.26 -10.95
CA GLN A 15 1.64 -6.17 -10.21
C GLN A 15 2.64 -6.88 -11.12
N SER A 16 2.25 -7.21 -12.35
CA SER A 16 3.16 -7.82 -13.34
C SER A 16 4.29 -6.88 -13.73
N ILE A 17 4.00 -5.60 -13.94
CA ILE A 17 5.01 -4.59 -14.26
C ILE A 17 5.98 -4.41 -13.08
N VAL A 18 5.46 -4.30 -11.86
CA VAL A 18 6.29 -4.20 -10.65
C VAL A 18 7.17 -5.43 -10.51
N PHE A 19 6.64 -6.62 -10.72
CA PHE A 19 7.41 -7.87 -10.70
C PHE A 19 8.54 -7.87 -11.72
N LEU A 20 8.27 -7.50 -12.97
CA LEU A 20 9.27 -7.47 -14.05
C LEU A 20 10.41 -6.49 -13.75
N ILE A 21 10.14 -5.39 -13.05
CA ILE A 21 11.15 -4.40 -12.68
C ILE A 21 11.95 -4.87 -11.46
N THR A 22 11.27 -5.39 -10.43
CA THR A 22 11.90 -5.75 -9.16
C THR A 22 12.62 -7.09 -9.18
N PHE A 23 12.15 -8.05 -9.98
CA PHE A 23 12.74 -9.39 -10.05
C PHE A 23 14.23 -9.39 -10.44
N PRO A 24 14.68 -8.67 -11.49
CA PRO A 24 16.10 -8.58 -11.80
C PRO A 24 16.91 -7.94 -10.66
N ILE A 25 16.36 -6.95 -9.97
CA ILE A 25 17.03 -6.27 -8.85
C ILE A 25 17.26 -7.26 -7.70
N VAL A 26 16.28 -8.09 -7.37
CA VAL A 26 16.40 -9.12 -6.33
C VAL A 26 17.49 -10.14 -6.68
N LEU A 27 17.56 -10.55 -7.95
CA LEU A 27 18.62 -11.47 -8.41
C LEU A 27 20.03 -10.87 -8.31
N LEU A 28 20.16 -9.56 -8.55
CA LEU A 28 21.46 -8.87 -8.49
C LEU A 28 21.90 -8.57 -7.06
N THR A 29 20.97 -8.38 -6.12
CA THR A 29 21.27 -8.02 -4.71
C THR A 29 21.68 -9.20 -3.84
N LYS A 30 21.69 -10.43 -4.37
CA LYS A 30 22.06 -11.66 -3.63
C LYS A 30 21.37 -11.74 -2.27
N THR A 31 20.10 -11.38 -2.22
CA THR A 31 19.30 -11.43 -1.00
C THR A 31 19.14 -12.87 -0.54
N GLU A 32 19.61 -13.19 0.67
CA GLU A 32 19.40 -14.52 1.25
C GLU A 32 17.96 -14.63 1.74
N ILE A 33 17.18 -15.47 1.06
CA ILE A 33 15.80 -15.77 1.45
C ILE A 33 15.83 -17.13 2.16
N TYR A 34 15.53 -17.13 3.44
CA TYR A 34 15.42 -18.38 4.20
C TYR A 34 14.09 -19.06 3.90
N THR A 35 14.10 -20.39 3.88
CA THR A 35 12.91 -21.19 3.63
C THR A 35 11.80 -20.94 4.68
N SER A 36 12.19 -20.56 5.89
CA SER A 36 11.29 -20.14 6.97
C SER A 36 10.48 -18.90 6.66
N ASP A 37 10.98 -18.02 5.78
CA ASP A 37 10.34 -16.73 5.45
C ASP A 37 9.32 -16.87 4.31
N LEU A 38 9.38 -17.98 3.56
CA LEU A 38 8.51 -18.22 2.42
C LEU A 38 6.99 -18.14 2.75
N PRO A 39 6.49 -18.76 3.84
CA PRO A 39 5.06 -18.65 4.17
C PRO A 39 4.63 -17.20 4.42
N LEU A 40 5.47 -16.42 5.10
CA LEU A 40 5.20 -15.01 5.38
C LEU A 40 5.23 -14.18 4.10
N LEU A 41 6.23 -14.41 3.23
CA LEU A 41 6.34 -13.71 1.95
C LEU A 41 5.16 -14.01 1.03
N ILE A 42 4.70 -15.26 0.97
CA ILE A 42 3.51 -15.66 0.20
C ILE A 42 2.27 -14.98 0.77
N PHE A 43 2.09 -14.98 2.08
CA PHE A 43 0.98 -14.30 2.74
C PHE A 43 0.97 -12.80 2.44
N MET A 44 2.12 -12.13 2.54
CA MET A 44 2.27 -10.70 2.22
C MET A 44 1.95 -10.42 0.75
N GLY A 45 2.44 -11.26 -0.18
CA GLY A 45 2.17 -11.11 -1.60
C GLY A 45 0.70 -11.29 -1.95
N ILE A 46 0.03 -12.28 -1.40
CA ILE A 46 -1.37 -12.59 -1.72
C ILE A 46 -2.33 -11.67 -0.94
N ALA A 47 -2.24 -11.65 0.39
CA ALA A 47 -3.21 -10.94 1.22
C ALA A 47 -2.93 -9.44 1.28
N CYS A 48 -1.68 -9.05 1.54
CA CYS A 48 -1.34 -7.64 1.73
C CYS A 48 -1.10 -6.88 0.42
N THR A 49 -0.79 -7.57 -0.66
CA THR A 49 -0.55 -6.90 -1.95
C THR A 49 -1.69 -7.17 -2.93
N ALA A 50 -1.84 -8.38 -3.44
CA ALA A 50 -2.79 -8.67 -4.52
C ALA A 50 -4.24 -8.42 -4.11
N LEU A 51 -4.66 -8.93 -2.94
CA LEU A 51 -6.03 -8.77 -2.45
C LEU A 51 -6.32 -7.31 -2.09
N SER A 52 -5.45 -6.65 -1.33
CA SER A 52 -5.62 -5.25 -0.93
C SER A 52 -5.71 -4.33 -2.13
N HIS A 53 -4.83 -4.50 -3.11
CA HIS A 53 -4.80 -3.67 -4.30
C HIS A 53 -6.05 -3.87 -5.17
N THR A 54 -6.50 -5.11 -5.33
CA THR A 54 -7.74 -5.42 -6.05
C THR A 54 -8.96 -4.82 -5.35
N LEU A 55 -9.04 -4.88 -4.02
CA LEU A 55 -10.11 -4.27 -3.24
C LEU A 55 -10.09 -2.75 -3.35
N PHE A 56 -8.91 -2.13 -3.31
CA PHE A 56 -8.75 -0.70 -3.50
C PHE A 56 -9.28 -0.24 -4.85
N ILE A 57 -8.82 -0.85 -5.95
CA ILE A 57 -9.30 -0.54 -7.30
C ILE A 57 -10.81 -0.78 -7.44
N SER A 58 -11.33 -1.83 -6.81
CA SER A 58 -12.77 -2.10 -6.80
C SER A 58 -13.57 -1.02 -6.07
N SER A 59 -13.01 -0.44 -5.02
CA SER A 59 -13.64 0.64 -4.24
C SER A 59 -13.78 1.93 -5.06
N LEU A 60 -12.87 2.20 -5.99
CA LEU A 60 -12.91 3.37 -6.87
C LEU A 60 -14.16 3.45 -7.75
N LYS A 61 -14.87 2.32 -7.92
CA LYS A 61 -16.17 2.30 -8.61
C LYS A 61 -17.31 2.87 -7.76
N LYS A 62 -17.15 2.90 -6.45
CA LYS A 62 -18.18 3.29 -5.48
C LYS A 62 -17.93 4.63 -4.82
N ILE A 63 -16.67 5.05 -4.76
CA ILE A 63 -16.23 6.29 -4.13
C ILE A 63 -15.48 7.16 -5.14
N LYS A 64 -15.56 8.47 -4.94
CA LYS A 64 -14.81 9.42 -5.76
C LYS A 64 -13.29 9.19 -5.60
N ALA A 65 -12.53 9.32 -6.68
CA ALA A 65 -11.07 9.17 -6.68
C ALA A 65 -10.40 10.10 -5.65
N HIS A 66 -10.93 11.30 -5.46
CA HIS A 66 -10.49 12.25 -4.44
C HIS A 66 -10.59 11.67 -3.02
N THR A 67 -11.71 11.05 -2.67
CA THR A 67 -11.92 10.41 -1.35
C THR A 67 -10.97 9.23 -1.15
N ALA A 68 -10.80 8.41 -2.19
CA ALA A 68 -9.85 7.30 -2.17
C ALA A 68 -8.41 7.80 -1.97
N GLY A 69 -8.02 8.89 -2.64
CA GLY A 69 -6.71 9.52 -2.48
C GLY A 69 -6.45 10.01 -1.05
N ILE A 70 -7.45 10.60 -0.39
CA ILE A 70 -7.36 11.01 1.02
C ILE A 70 -7.12 9.80 1.93
N ILE A 71 -7.90 8.73 1.76
CA ILE A 71 -7.79 7.51 2.57
C ILE A 71 -6.41 6.87 2.38
N SER A 72 -5.95 6.74 1.13
CA SER A 72 -4.62 6.18 0.84
C SER A 72 -3.48 7.08 1.32
N GLY A 73 -3.66 8.40 1.28
CA GLY A 73 -2.68 9.35 1.80
C GLY A 73 -2.43 9.21 3.31
N LEU A 74 -3.39 8.67 4.06
CA LEU A 74 -3.25 8.39 5.50
C LEU A 74 -2.61 7.03 5.81
N GLU A 75 -2.36 6.19 4.82
CA GLU A 75 -1.78 4.84 4.99
C GLU A 75 -0.48 4.85 5.81
N PRO A 76 0.52 5.74 5.54
CA PRO A 76 1.73 5.81 6.36
C PRO A 76 1.45 6.14 7.83
N VAL A 77 0.42 6.93 8.11
CA VAL A 77 0.04 7.30 9.48
C VAL A 77 -0.51 6.09 10.23
N TYR A 78 -1.39 5.32 9.59
CA TYR A 78 -1.88 4.05 10.16
C TYR A 78 -0.74 3.05 10.36
N GLY A 79 0.20 2.97 9.43
CA GLY A 79 1.38 2.13 9.53
C GLY A 79 2.23 2.47 10.78
N ILE A 80 2.48 3.75 11.04
CA ILE A 80 3.20 4.23 12.22
C ILE A 80 2.46 3.84 13.51
N ILE A 81 1.15 4.07 13.56
CA ILE A 81 0.33 3.74 14.74
C ILE A 81 0.37 2.22 15.02
N LEU A 82 0.22 1.40 13.98
CA LEU A 82 0.28 -0.04 14.12
C LEU A 82 1.67 -0.54 14.53
N ALA A 83 2.74 0.06 14.02
CA ALA A 83 4.11 -0.26 14.42
C ALA A 83 4.34 0.01 15.92
N ILE A 84 3.82 1.12 16.45
CA ILE A 84 3.88 1.41 17.89
C ILE A 84 3.11 0.35 18.70
N ILE A 85 1.89 0.02 18.29
CA ILE A 85 1.01 -0.87 19.05
C ILE A 85 1.48 -2.33 18.99
N ILE A 86 1.86 -2.81 17.81
CA ILE A 86 2.15 -4.23 17.57
C ILE A 86 3.61 -4.55 17.84
N LEU A 87 4.53 -3.69 17.39
CA LEU A 87 5.97 -3.93 17.45
C LEU A 87 6.64 -3.21 18.64
N GLY A 88 5.93 -2.29 19.29
CA GLY A 88 6.52 -1.46 20.35
C GLY A 88 7.60 -0.50 19.85
N GLU A 89 7.65 -0.25 18.54
CA GLU A 89 8.63 0.63 17.92
C GLU A 89 8.19 2.08 18.01
N PHE A 90 8.97 2.91 18.69
CA PHE A 90 8.70 4.35 18.76
C PHE A 90 9.29 5.06 17.53
N PRO A 91 8.50 5.89 16.84
CA PRO A 91 8.96 6.62 15.67
C PRO A 91 10.03 7.63 16.06
N ASN A 92 11.05 7.76 15.23
CA ASN A 92 12.04 8.82 15.39
C ASN A 92 11.42 10.18 14.99
N LEU A 93 12.11 11.28 15.35
CA LEU A 93 11.62 12.63 15.09
C LEU A 93 11.30 12.88 13.60
N ARG A 94 12.08 12.32 12.68
CA ARG A 94 11.84 12.46 11.23
C ARG A 94 10.52 11.81 10.80
N THR A 95 10.23 10.64 11.34
CA THR A 95 8.98 9.91 11.09
C THR A 95 7.77 10.66 11.62
N VAL A 96 7.89 11.25 12.83
CA VAL A 96 6.82 12.08 13.43
C VAL A 96 6.57 13.31 12.57
N VAL A 97 7.61 14.04 12.19
CA VAL A 97 7.48 15.23 11.32
C VAL A 97 6.88 14.86 9.96
N GLY A 98 7.34 13.77 9.33
CA GLY A 98 6.76 13.28 8.08
C GLY A 98 5.28 12.94 8.21
N GLY A 99 4.89 12.24 9.28
CA GLY A 99 3.50 11.90 9.57
C GLY A 99 2.62 13.14 9.76
N LEU A 100 3.12 14.16 10.47
CA LEU A 100 2.41 15.44 10.64
C LEU A 100 2.21 16.17 9.30
N ILE A 101 3.22 16.20 8.44
CA ILE A 101 3.12 16.81 7.11
C ILE A 101 2.03 16.10 6.29
N ILE A 102 1.98 14.77 6.32
CA ILE A 102 0.96 13.98 5.62
C ILE A 102 -0.43 14.30 6.15
N ILE A 103 -0.61 14.35 7.46
CA ILE A 103 -1.90 14.69 8.08
C ILE A 103 -2.34 16.09 7.65
N LEU A 104 -1.46 17.08 7.75
CA LEU A 104 -1.77 18.47 7.37
C LEU A 104 -2.13 18.59 5.89
N ALA A 105 -1.37 17.93 5.00
CA ALA A 105 -1.67 17.91 3.58
C ALA A 105 -3.02 17.25 3.29
N THR A 106 -3.33 16.15 3.96
CA THR A 106 -4.59 15.42 3.80
C THR A 106 -5.79 16.25 4.29
N VAL A 107 -5.65 16.91 5.42
CA VAL A 107 -6.68 17.83 5.96
C VAL A 107 -6.89 19.00 5.01
N TYR A 108 -5.81 19.61 4.52
CA TYR A 108 -5.89 20.71 3.56
C TYR A 108 -6.66 20.31 2.29
N VAL A 109 -6.33 19.16 1.71
CA VAL A 109 -7.01 18.65 0.51
C VAL A 109 -8.48 18.28 0.81
N SER A 110 -8.75 17.73 1.99
CA SER A 110 -10.11 17.39 2.41
C SER A 110 -11.01 18.60 2.60
N LEU A 111 -10.46 19.73 3.07
CA LEU A 111 -11.19 20.98 3.28
C LEU A 111 -11.41 21.77 1.99
N LYS A 112 -10.57 21.56 0.98
CA LYS A 112 -10.72 22.18 -0.33
C LYS A 112 -11.83 21.46 -1.08
N LYS A 113 -13.08 21.82 -0.79
CA LYS A 113 -14.24 21.40 -1.60
C LYS A 113 -14.05 21.89 -3.03
N GLU A 114 -14.14 20.97 -3.99
CA GLU A 114 -14.39 21.32 -5.38
C GLU A 114 -15.81 21.92 -5.51
#